data_c4095548698ec7a7bcc1b42b4572e3e3
#
_entry.id   c4095548698ec7a7bcc1b42b4572e3e3
#
_cell.length_a   1.000
_cell.length_b   1.000
_cell.length_c   1.000
_cell.angle_alpha   90.00
_cell.angle_beta   90.00
_cell.angle_gamma   90.00
#
_symmetry.space_group_name_H-M   'P 1'
#
loop_
_entity.id
_entity.type
_entity.pdbx_description
1 polymer ?
#
loop_
_entity_poly.entity_id
_entity_poly.type
_entity_poly.pdbx_seq_one_letter_code
_entity_poly.pdbx_strand_id
1 'polypeptide(L)'
;MNKLLVLKSSILENYSHSNKMADYLIENWQKHHQNDLITLRDLAKDPIPVLDQATLFAFGKDTAMLSEQQKAARALSDTLINELKAHDIIVITAPMYNFSIPSQLKHYIDFIARAGETFKYTETGSVGLLEDKQVIVLTSRGGIHKGQPSDLIIPYLTQFLSFIGINNVQ
;
A
#
# COMPACT_ATOMS: atom_id res chain seq x y z
N MET A 1 19.27 8.93 -7.53
CA MET A 1 19.16 7.96 -6.41
C MET A 1 17.68 7.87 -6.06
N ASN A 2 17.04 6.77 -6.43
CA ASN A 2 15.65 6.53 -6.13
C ASN A 2 15.49 5.80 -4.80
N LYS A 3 14.31 5.92 -4.21
CA LYS A 3 13.93 5.19 -3.00
C LYS A 3 12.76 4.27 -3.33
N LEU A 4 12.96 2.97 -3.14
CA LEU A 4 11.95 1.94 -3.36
C LEU A 4 11.34 1.50 -2.04
N LEU A 5 10.01 1.51 -1.96
CA LEU A 5 9.25 0.83 -0.90
C LEU A 5 8.68 -0.47 -1.46
N VAL A 6 9.04 -1.59 -0.89
CA VAL A 6 8.52 -2.90 -1.28
C VAL A 6 7.56 -3.39 -0.21
N LEU A 7 6.27 -3.48 -0.56
CA LEU A 7 5.19 -3.98 0.30
C LEU A 7 4.92 -5.45 -0.03
N LYS A 8 5.33 -6.36 0.84
CA LYS A 8 4.97 -7.77 0.75
C LYS A 8 3.66 -8.02 1.51
N SER A 9 2.68 -8.62 0.86
CA SER A 9 1.36 -8.84 1.47
C SER A 9 0.91 -10.30 1.50
N SER A 10 1.70 -11.22 0.96
CA SER A 10 1.36 -12.64 0.92
C SER A 10 1.53 -13.32 2.27
N ILE A 11 0.51 -14.01 2.75
CA ILE A 11 0.57 -14.83 3.96
C ILE A 11 1.34 -16.14 3.79
N LEU A 12 1.76 -16.49 2.55
CA LEU A 12 2.49 -17.71 2.24
C LEU A 12 4.01 -17.57 2.42
N GLU A 13 4.48 -16.41 2.86
CA GLU A 13 5.90 -16.13 3.12
C GLU A 13 6.84 -16.66 2.01
N ASN A 14 7.71 -17.63 2.33
CA ASN A 14 8.67 -18.23 1.40
C ASN A 14 8.03 -19.10 0.29
N TYR A 15 6.77 -19.52 0.47
CA TYR A 15 6.02 -20.26 -0.55
C TYR A 15 5.29 -19.35 -1.54
N SER A 16 5.30 -18.05 -1.31
CA SER A 16 4.60 -17.07 -2.14
C SER A 16 5.31 -16.83 -3.47
N HIS A 17 4.57 -17.02 -4.57
CA HIS A 17 5.07 -16.65 -5.91
C HIS A 17 5.26 -15.13 -6.06
N SER A 18 4.32 -14.32 -5.56
CA SER A 18 4.43 -12.85 -5.65
C SER A 18 5.57 -12.30 -4.81
N ASN A 19 5.85 -12.87 -3.62
CA ASN A 19 7.02 -12.48 -2.83
C ASN A 19 8.34 -12.85 -3.54
N LYS A 20 8.42 -14.03 -4.17
CA LYS A 20 9.59 -14.41 -4.99
C LYS A 20 9.81 -13.48 -6.18
N MET A 21 8.72 -13.01 -6.81
CA MET A 21 8.83 -11.99 -7.87
C MET A 21 9.41 -10.68 -7.34
N ALA A 22 8.99 -10.25 -6.13
CA ALA A 22 9.54 -9.05 -5.49
C ALA A 22 11.03 -9.23 -5.12
N ASP A 23 11.41 -10.39 -4.60
CA ASP A 23 12.82 -10.68 -4.28
C ASP A 23 13.69 -10.67 -5.54
N TYR A 24 13.22 -11.28 -6.62
CA TYR A 24 13.90 -11.23 -7.92
C TYR A 24 14.02 -9.81 -8.47
N LEU A 25 12.97 -8.99 -8.34
CA LEU A 25 12.99 -7.58 -8.73
C LEU A 25 14.04 -6.82 -7.91
N ILE A 26 14.06 -6.98 -6.58
CA ILE A 26 15.04 -6.35 -5.69
C ILE A 26 16.47 -6.72 -6.09
N GLU A 27 16.76 -8.00 -6.26
CA GLU A 27 18.09 -8.49 -6.64
C GLU A 27 18.58 -7.89 -7.96
N ASN A 28 17.69 -7.83 -8.97
CA ASN A 28 18.07 -7.25 -10.27
C ASN A 28 18.15 -5.73 -10.20
N TRP A 29 17.29 -5.07 -9.44
CA TRP A 29 17.35 -3.62 -9.22
C TRP A 29 18.69 -3.21 -8.62
N GLN A 30 19.12 -3.89 -7.58
CA GLN A 30 20.39 -3.60 -6.89
C GLN A 30 21.62 -3.78 -7.79
N LYS A 31 21.60 -4.73 -8.74
CA LYS A 31 22.70 -4.91 -9.71
C LYS A 31 22.89 -3.69 -10.61
N HIS A 32 21.82 -3.01 -10.98
CA HIS A 32 21.85 -1.90 -11.95
C HIS A 32 21.74 -0.52 -11.28
N HIS A 33 21.30 -0.46 -10.03
CA HIS A 33 21.01 0.77 -9.27
C HIS A 33 21.61 0.70 -7.85
N GLN A 34 22.94 0.55 -7.78
CA GLN A 34 23.67 0.29 -6.51
C GLN A 34 23.50 1.39 -5.45
N ASN A 35 23.15 2.60 -5.86
CA ASN A 35 22.98 3.75 -4.95
C ASN A 35 21.53 3.97 -4.50
N ASP A 36 20.57 3.20 -5.03
CA ASP A 36 19.17 3.33 -4.68
C ASP A 36 18.88 2.66 -3.33
N LEU A 37 17.99 3.26 -2.55
CA LEU A 37 17.60 2.75 -1.24
C LEU A 37 16.36 1.86 -1.39
N ILE A 38 16.38 0.71 -0.75
CA ILE A 38 15.24 -0.23 -0.73
C ILE A 38 14.78 -0.42 0.69
N THR A 39 13.52 -0.07 0.94
CA THR A 39 12.81 -0.33 2.20
C THR A 39 11.84 -1.48 1.99
N LEU A 40 11.92 -2.50 2.82
CA LEU A 40 11.02 -3.65 2.80
C LEU A 40 10.05 -3.59 3.96
N ARG A 41 8.75 -3.69 3.67
CA ARG A 41 7.68 -3.89 4.66
C ARG A 41 6.93 -5.17 4.35
N ASP A 42 6.95 -6.10 5.28
CA ASP A 42 6.22 -7.36 5.19
C ASP A 42 4.96 -7.30 6.05
N LEU A 43 3.81 -7.09 5.39
CA LEU A 43 2.51 -6.91 6.03
C LEU A 43 1.96 -8.21 6.65
N ALA A 44 2.55 -9.37 6.33
CA ALA A 44 2.19 -10.62 6.97
C ALA A 44 2.95 -10.81 8.30
N LYS A 45 4.19 -10.29 8.38
CA LYS A 45 5.01 -10.35 9.60
C LYS A 45 4.70 -9.23 10.58
N ASP A 46 4.46 -8.02 10.05
CA ASP A 46 4.10 -6.82 10.81
C ASP A 46 2.68 -6.39 10.44
N PRO A 47 1.64 -7.10 10.91
CA PRO A 47 0.27 -6.88 10.49
C PRO A 47 -0.26 -5.53 10.98
N ILE A 48 -0.90 -4.80 10.06
CA ILE A 48 -1.62 -3.58 10.38
C ILE A 48 -2.97 -3.96 11.03
N PRO A 49 -3.39 -3.32 12.13
CA PRO A 49 -4.69 -3.57 12.73
C PRO A 49 -5.85 -3.36 11.77
N VAL A 50 -6.96 -4.03 12.04
CA VAL A 50 -8.23 -3.78 11.31
C VAL A 50 -8.70 -2.36 11.63
N LEU A 51 -9.14 -1.62 10.60
CA LEU A 51 -9.77 -0.33 10.78
C LEU A 51 -11.11 -0.52 11.51
N ASP A 52 -11.21 0.06 12.72
CA ASP A 52 -12.43 0.10 13.51
C ASP A 52 -12.94 1.55 13.69
N GLN A 53 -14.09 1.69 14.33
CA GLN A 53 -14.70 3.00 14.58
C GLN A 53 -13.77 3.92 15.40
N ALA A 54 -13.10 3.38 16.41
CA ALA A 54 -12.22 4.15 17.29
C ALA A 54 -11.01 4.69 16.51
N THR A 55 -10.41 3.85 15.65
CA THR A 55 -9.29 4.22 14.77
C THR A 55 -9.73 5.25 13.72
N LEU A 56 -10.91 5.06 13.11
CA LEU A 56 -11.43 6.01 12.12
C LEU A 56 -11.63 7.41 12.74
N PHE A 57 -12.17 7.48 13.97
CA PHE A 57 -12.28 8.76 14.68
C PHE A 57 -10.92 9.37 15.02
N ALA A 58 -9.92 8.55 15.34
CA ALA A 58 -8.56 9.02 15.59
C ALA A 58 -7.93 9.70 14.36
N PHE A 59 -8.30 9.27 13.15
CA PHE A 59 -7.81 9.87 11.90
C PHE A 59 -8.44 11.25 11.59
N GLY A 60 -9.61 11.52 12.15
CA GLY A 60 -10.44 12.64 11.72
C GLY A 60 -10.10 13.98 12.35
N LYS A 61 -9.62 14.09 13.59
CA LYS A 61 -9.46 15.41 14.27
C LYS A 61 -8.63 15.38 15.55
N ASP A 62 -8.77 16.42 16.32
CA ASP A 62 -8.07 16.86 17.49
C ASP A 62 -7.42 15.75 18.35
N THR A 63 -6.09 15.79 18.43
CA THR A 63 -5.30 14.81 19.16
C THR A 63 -5.43 14.92 20.68
N ALA A 64 -5.95 16.04 21.19
CA ALA A 64 -5.99 16.32 22.62
C ALA A 64 -6.95 15.39 23.41
N MET A 65 -7.94 14.81 22.71
CA MET A 65 -8.98 13.97 23.33
C MET A 65 -8.85 12.47 22.97
N LEU A 66 -7.75 12.07 22.33
CA LEU A 66 -7.55 10.67 21.92
C LEU A 66 -7.10 9.80 23.09
N SER A 67 -7.68 8.59 23.19
CA SER A 67 -7.15 7.53 24.07
C SER A 67 -5.76 7.09 23.63
N GLU A 68 -5.02 6.40 24.50
CA GLU A 68 -3.68 5.90 24.16
C GLU A 68 -3.71 4.93 22.97
N GLN A 69 -4.74 4.09 22.85
CA GLN A 69 -4.94 3.21 21.70
C GLN A 69 -5.16 4.01 20.41
N GLN A 70 -5.96 5.06 20.45
CA GLN A 70 -6.20 5.94 19.30
C GLN A 70 -4.96 6.70 18.88
N LYS A 71 -4.16 7.19 19.86
CA LYS A 71 -2.86 7.82 19.58
C LYS A 71 -1.91 6.85 18.92
N ALA A 72 -1.83 5.61 19.39
CA ALA A 72 -0.99 4.57 18.80
C ALA A 72 -1.41 4.24 17.35
N ALA A 73 -2.72 4.10 17.09
CA ALA A 73 -3.24 3.85 15.75
C ALA A 73 -2.94 5.01 14.80
N ARG A 74 -3.09 6.25 15.25
CA ARG A 74 -2.75 7.45 14.46
C ARG A 74 -1.26 7.55 14.19
N ALA A 75 -0.41 7.29 15.18
CA ALA A 75 1.04 7.29 15.01
C ALA A 75 1.51 6.21 14.01
N LEU A 76 0.88 5.04 14.02
CA LEU A 76 1.12 4.02 13.01
C LEU A 76 0.74 4.51 11.62
N SER A 77 -0.45 5.09 11.46
CA SER A 77 -0.88 5.68 10.18
C SER A 77 0.08 6.77 9.71
N ASP A 78 0.53 7.67 10.60
CA ASP A 78 1.53 8.70 10.29
C ASP A 78 2.83 8.07 9.77
N THR A 79 3.30 7.00 10.42
CA THR A 79 4.51 6.26 10.02
C THR A 79 4.36 5.70 8.61
N LEU A 80 3.24 5.02 8.32
CA LEU A 80 2.97 4.40 7.01
C LEU A 80 2.85 5.44 5.90
N ILE A 81 2.17 6.55 6.17
CA ILE A 81 2.01 7.65 5.21
C ILE A 81 3.35 8.35 4.93
N ASN A 82 4.14 8.63 5.97
CA ASN A 82 5.46 9.24 5.82
C ASN A 82 6.41 8.32 5.06
N GLU A 83 6.37 7.02 5.32
CA GLU A 83 7.13 6.03 4.56
C GLU A 83 6.72 6.07 3.07
N LEU A 84 5.41 6.05 2.78
CA LEU A 84 4.90 6.14 1.41
C LEU A 84 5.32 7.46 0.73
N LYS A 85 5.21 8.60 1.44
CA LYS A 85 5.63 9.92 0.94
C LYS A 85 7.14 9.98 0.64
N ALA A 86 7.96 9.32 1.43
CA ALA A 86 9.41 9.37 1.33
C ALA A 86 10.02 8.55 0.18
N HIS A 87 9.23 7.70 -0.49
CA HIS A 87 9.70 6.81 -1.56
C HIS A 87 9.14 7.22 -2.92
N ASP A 88 9.95 7.03 -3.97
CA ASP A 88 9.64 7.42 -5.35
C ASP A 88 8.92 6.30 -6.10
N ILE A 89 9.31 5.06 -5.80
CA ILE A 89 8.80 3.84 -6.44
C ILE A 89 8.24 2.92 -5.37
N ILE A 90 7.03 2.44 -5.58
CA ILE A 90 6.34 1.53 -4.68
C ILE A 90 6.12 0.19 -5.40
N VAL A 91 6.63 -0.89 -4.84
CA VAL A 91 6.40 -2.25 -5.34
C VAL A 91 5.41 -2.94 -4.41
N ILE A 92 4.29 -3.42 -4.95
CA ILE A 92 3.24 -4.06 -4.15
C ILE A 92 3.09 -5.51 -4.60
N THR A 93 3.32 -6.47 -3.70
CA THR A 93 2.89 -7.85 -3.98
C THR A 93 1.40 -7.97 -3.65
N ALA A 94 0.60 -8.46 -4.60
CA ALA A 94 -0.85 -8.61 -4.47
C ALA A 94 -1.31 -9.97 -4.99
N PRO A 95 -1.03 -11.08 -4.30
CA PRO A 95 -1.57 -12.38 -4.67
C PRO A 95 -3.09 -12.37 -4.55
N MET A 96 -3.77 -13.13 -5.42
CA MET A 96 -5.23 -13.25 -5.36
C MET A 96 -5.64 -14.25 -4.28
N TYR A 97 -6.37 -13.77 -3.29
CA TYR A 97 -7.07 -14.60 -2.30
C TYR A 97 -8.58 -14.33 -2.42
N ASN A 98 -9.35 -15.37 -2.78
CA ASN A 98 -10.81 -15.25 -2.94
C ASN A 98 -11.22 -14.07 -3.84
N PHE A 99 -10.60 -13.96 -5.02
CA PHE A 99 -10.83 -12.92 -6.03
C PHE A 99 -10.41 -11.49 -5.61
N SER A 100 -9.74 -11.31 -4.47
CA SER A 100 -9.36 -9.99 -3.96
C SER A 100 -7.90 -9.94 -3.54
N ILE A 101 -7.46 -8.75 -3.12
CA ILE A 101 -6.17 -8.53 -2.48
C ILE A 101 -6.14 -9.21 -1.09
N PRO A 102 -4.94 -9.51 -0.54
CA PRO A 102 -4.82 -9.99 0.83
C PRO A 102 -5.39 -8.98 1.84
N SER A 103 -6.01 -9.49 2.92
CA SER A 103 -6.53 -8.65 4.01
C SER A 103 -5.46 -7.73 4.61
N GLN A 104 -4.22 -8.20 4.71
CA GLN A 104 -3.08 -7.43 5.19
C GLN A 104 -2.84 -6.18 4.33
N LEU A 105 -2.94 -6.31 3.00
CA LEU A 105 -2.82 -5.17 2.08
C LEU A 105 -4.02 -4.24 2.21
N LYS A 106 -5.22 -4.78 2.41
CA LYS A 106 -6.42 -3.94 2.65
C LYS A 106 -6.27 -3.11 3.94
N HIS A 107 -5.77 -3.71 5.03
CA HIS A 107 -5.53 -2.98 6.27
C HIS A 107 -4.49 -1.86 6.10
N TYR A 108 -3.42 -2.11 5.34
CA TYR A 108 -2.45 -1.07 4.99
C TYR A 108 -3.12 0.08 4.23
N ILE A 109 -3.91 -0.24 3.22
CA ILE A 109 -4.68 0.73 2.42
C ILE A 109 -5.59 1.58 3.32
N ASP A 110 -6.31 0.97 4.24
CA ASP A 110 -7.21 1.67 5.16
C ASP A 110 -6.47 2.62 6.10
N PHE A 111 -5.24 2.29 6.49
CA PHE A 111 -4.44 3.13 7.38
C PHE A 111 -3.73 4.28 6.66
N ILE A 112 -3.51 4.20 5.35
CA ILE A 112 -2.92 5.29 4.57
C ILE A 112 -3.96 6.18 3.89
N ALA A 113 -5.23 5.78 3.80
CA ALA A 113 -6.31 6.56 3.23
C ALA A 113 -6.81 7.60 4.24
N ARG A 114 -6.08 8.72 4.38
CA ARG A 114 -6.41 9.79 5.35
C ARG A 114 -6.64 11.13 4.67
N ALA A 115 -7.78 11.73 4.99
CA ALA A 115 -8.11 13.07 4.54
C ALA A 115 -7.14 14.12 5.13
N GLY A 116 -6.64 15.00 4.28
CA GLY A 116 -5.63 16.00 4.63
C GLY A 116 -4.18 15.48 4.54
N GLU A 117 -3.97 14.15 4.40
CA GLU A 117 -2.66 13.53 4.33
C GLU A 117 -2.33 12.92 2.95
N THR A 118 -3.22 12.07 2.44
CA THR A 118 -3.05 11.37 1.17
C THR A 118 -4.08 11.77 0.12
N PHE A 119 -5.17 12.36 0.55
CA PHE A 119 -6.17 13.01 -0.31
C PHE A 119 -6.86 14.15 0.43
N LYS A 120 -7.58 15.01 -0.29
CA LYS A 120 -8.43 16.06 0.30
C LYS A 120 -9.73 16.17 -0.45
N TYR A 121 -10.78 16.63 0.25
CA TYR A 121 -12.03 17.00 -0.38
C TYR A 121 -11.98 18.44 -0.87
N THR A 122 -12.55 18.69 -2.06
CA THR A 122 -12.72 20.01 -2.67
C THR A 122 -14.17 20.19 -3.09
N GLU A 123 -14.55 21.37 -3.52
CA GLU A 123 -15.90 21.64 -4.04
C GLU A 123 -16.25 20.80 -5.28
N THR A 124 -15.24 20.37 -6.04
CA THR A 124 -15.39 19.57 -7.26
C THR A 124 -15.16 18.08 -7.07
N GLY A 125 -14.87 17.62 -5.84
CA GLY A 125 -14.61 16.22 -5.53
C GLY A 125 -13.35 15.99 -4.71
N SER A 126 -12.89 14.73 -4.64
CA SER A 126 -11.65 14.38 -3.96
C SER A 126 -10.45 14.58 -4.87
N VAL A 127 -9.34 15.06 -4.28
CA VAL A 127 -8.06 15.25 -4.96
C VAL A 127 -6.98 14.49 -4.18
N GLY A 128 -6.21 13.65 -4.86
CA GLY A 128 -5.07 12.94 -4.28
C GLY A 128 -3.89 13.89 -4.03
N LEU A 129 -3.07 13.56 -3.04
CA LEU A 129 -1.94 14.39 -2.60
C LEU A 129 -0.57 13.72 -2.79
N LEU A 130 -0.55 12.49 -3.33
CA LEU A 130 0.68 11.70 -3.55
C LEU A 130 1.01 11.66 -5.05
N GLU A 131 1.44 12.80 -5.59
CA GLU A 131 1.84 12.92 -6.99
C GLU A 131 3.26 12.39 -7.23
N ASP A 132 3.61 12.20 -8.51
CA ASP A 132 4.96 11.86 -9.00
C ASP A 132 5.54 10.53 -8.49
N LYS A 133 4.69 9.57 -8.12
CA LYS A 133 5.13 8.23 -7.73
C LYS A 133 4.82 7.19 -8.80
N GLN A 134 5.69 6.19 -8.91
CA GLN A 134 5.47 5.01 -9.73
C GLN A 134 5.08 3.83 -8.83
N VAL A 135 4.07 3.06 -9.23
CA VAL A 135 3.70 1.82 -8.56
C VAL A 135 3.86 0.63 -9.51
N ILE A 136 4.51 -0.41 -9.03
CA ILE A 136 4.65 -1.71 -9.71
C ILE A 136 3.86 -2.75 -8.91
N VAL A 137 2.84 -3.35 -9.53
CA VAL A 137 2.00 -4.37 -8.89
C VAL A 137 2.42 -5.76 -9.36
N LEU A 138 2.91 -6.57 -8.43
CA LEU A 138 3.30 -7.96 -8.66
C LEU A 138 2.18 -8.88 -8.17
N THR A 139 1.39 -9.41 -9.09
CA THR A 139 0.23 -10.26 -8.76
C THR A 139 0.43 -11.70 -9.19
N SER A 140 0.03 -12.65 -8.34
CA SER A 140 -0.03 -14.08 -8.65
C SER A 140 -1.45 -14.61 -8.45
N ARG A 141 -1.87 -15.58 -9.26
CA ARG A 141 -3.23 -16.09 -9.34
C ARG A 141 -3.20 -17.58 -9.61
N GLY A 142 -4.21 -18.31 -9.13
CA GLY A 142 -4.37 -19.75 -9.37
C GLY A 142 -4.89 -20.12 -10.76
N GLY A 143 -5.21 -19.12 -11.61
CA GLY A 143 -5.77 -19.31 -12.95
C GLY A 143 -5.65 -18.06 -13.82
N ILE A 144 -6.21 -18.12 -15.02
CA ILE A 144 -6.22 -17.01 -15.98
C ILE A 144 -7.40 -16.09 -15.64
N HIS A 145 -7.09 -14.93 -15.05
CA HIS A 145 -8.07 -13.92 -14.68
C HIS A 145 -7.92 -12.59 -15.44
N LYS A 146 -6.74 -12.36 -16.02
CA LYS A 146 -6.46 -11.09 -16.74
C LYS A 146 -7.47 -10.86 -17.85
N GLY A 147 -8.16 -9.73 -17.80
CA GLY A 147 -9.21 -9.37 -18.77
C GLY A 147 -10.54 -10.07 -18.56
N GLN A 148 -10.71 -10.85 -17.49
CA GLN A 148 -11.96 -11.50 -17.13
C GLN A 148 -12.72 -10.69 -16.06
N PRO A 149 -14.04 -10.87 -15.89
CA PRO A 149 -14.80 -10.22 -14.80
C PRO A 149 -14.27 -10.52 -13.40
N SER A 150 -13.54 -11.61 -13.24
CA SER A 150 -12.87 -12.01 -11.99
C SER A 150 -11.53 -11.30 -11.73
N ASP A 151 -11.06 -10.46 -12.65
CA ASP A 151 -9.84 -9.67 -12.47
C ASP A 151 -10.13 -8.39 -11.68
N LEU A 152 -10.32 -8.51 -10.37
CA LEU A 152 -10.71 -7.42 -9.49
C LEU A 152 -9.51 -6.71 -8.85
N ILE A 153 -8.33 -7.34 -8.80
CA ILE A 153 -7.16 -6.80 -8.09
C ILE A 153 -6.65 -5.53 -8.76
N ILE A 154 -6.36 -5.60 -10.05
CA ILE A 154 -5.77 -4.45 -10.76
C ILE A 154 -6.74 -3.28 -10.85
N PRO A 155 -8.02 -3.44 -11.22
CA PRO A 155 -8.99 -2.34 -11.18
C PRO A 155 -9.13 -1.71 -9.79
N TYR A 156 -9.17 -2.51 -8.73
CA TYR A 156 -9.27 -2.02 -7.36
C TYR A 156 -8.03 -1.19 -6.95
N LEU A 157 -6.83 -1.73 -7.15
CA LEU A 157 -5.59 -1.03 -6.79
C LEU A 157 -5.41 0.25 -7.61
N THR A 158 -5.68 0.20 -8.92
CA THR A 158 -5.59 1.39 -9.78
C THR A 158 -6.57 2.47 -9.33
N GLN A 159 -7.81 2.10 -9.01
CA GLN A 159 -8.81 3.05 -8.50
C GLN A 159 -8.38 3.68 -7.17
N PHE A 160 -7.88 2.88 -6.23
CA PHE A 160 -7.42 3.38 -4.93
C PHE A 160 -6.19 4.28 -5.08
N LEU A 161 -5.19 3.85 -5.85
CA LEU A 161 -3.95 4.60 -6.07
C LEU A 161 -4.24 5.95 -6.75
N SER A 162 -5.12 5.96 -7.76
CA SER A 162 -5.58 7.20 -8.40
C SER A 162 -6.29 8.12 -7.42
N PHE A 163 -7.12 7.57 -6.52
CA PHE A 163 -7.80 8.35 -5.48
C PHE A 163 -6.82 9.11 -4.56
N ILE A 164 -5.66 8.53 -4.24
CA ILE A 164 -4.62 9.18 -3.45
C ILE A 164 -3.60 9.98 -4.30
N GLY A 165 -3.76 10.03 -5.63
CA GLY A 165 -2.97 10.86 -6.56
C GLY A 165 -1.93 10.11 -7.38
N ILE A 166 -1.81 8.78 -7.24
CA ILE A 166 -0.83 7.97 -7.95
C ILE A 166 -1.45 7.36 -9.20
N ASN A 167 -1.06 7.83 -10.38
CA ASN A 167 -1.63 7.42 -11.66
C ASN A 167 -0.67 6.57 -12.52
N ASN A 168 0.62 6.51 -12.20
CA ASN A 168 1.60 5.68 -12.89
C ASN A 168 1.65 4.29 -12.25
N VAL A 169 0.77 3.38 -12.68
CA VAL A 169 0.64 2.00 -12.18
C VAL A 169 0.95 1.02 -13.30
N GLN A 170 1.86 0.08 -13.03
CA GLN A 170 2.32 -0.97 -13.94
C GLN A 170 2.08 -2.36 -13.39
#